data_8303f2523cd06810de1dcc5cb43cc08c
#
_entry.id   8303f2523cd06810de1dcc5cb43cc08c
#
_cell.length_a   1.000
_cell.length_b   1.000
_cell.length_c   1.000
_cell.angle_alpha   90.00
_cell.angle_beta   90.00
_cell.angle_gamma   90.00
#
_symmetry.space_group_name_H-M   'P 1'
#
loop_
_entity.id
_entity.type
_entity.pdbx_description
1 polymer ?
#
loop_
_entity_poly.entity_id
_entity_poly.type
_entity_poly.pdbx_seq_one_letter_code
_entity_poly.pdbx_strand_id
1 'polypeptide(L)'
;MKVLLAIALLLVALAVKAQDEPVRTFAIDGQIGGASSPYVKTITKGQYLIPEKVGSGYGMISKLRLEYYLPYTPLSLKAGYEHEEWNFLDTNLGDDMAIFSLGGRCYPGRKLWFVQPYIGLDALYNFNGGSRVFSWELNNDRYGRVRYDGMAHIPHFSLAPIAGVDLYLFSCIAIQLEYSCRVGFSKASVIQAKYNHLSEPFEIRLRPIRHGFNIGLKVTFPFHFTEKDGQKVVDGLLDDLLYNILFGPNTNRK
;
A
#
# COMPACT_ATOMS: atom_id res chain seq x y z
N MET A 1 16.01 -21.17 -3.09
CA MET A 1 15.09 -22.27 -2.74
C MET A 1 15.16 -22.71 -1.28
N LYS A 2 16.35 -23.05 -0.72
CA LYS A 2 16.47 -23.54 0.68
C LYS A 2 15.99 -22.54 1.73
N VAL A 3 16.25 -21.25 1.56
CA VAL A 3 15.81 -20.18 2.49
C VAL A 3 14.30 -19.99 2.47
N LEU A 4 13.67 -20.02 1.29
CA LEU A 4 12.21 -19.94 1.14
C LEU A 4 11.51 -21.16 1.78
N LEU A 5 12.09 -22.35 1.65
CA LEU A 5 11.57 -23.56 2.28
C LEU A 5 11.70 -23.49 3.82
N ALA A 6 12.83 -22.98 4.32
CA ALA A 6 13.04 -22.79 5.77
C ALA A 6 12.07 -21.76 6.36
N ILE A 7 11.81 -20.66 5.65
CA ILE A 7 10.80 -19.66 6.04
C ILE A 7 9.40 -20.28 6.02
N ALA A 8 9.05 -21.03 4.98
CA ALA A 8 7.76 -21.72 4.89
C ALA A 8 7.56 -22.75 6.02
N LEU A 9 8.59 -23.54 6.35
CA LEU A 9 8.56 -24.51 7.45
C LEU A 9 8.48 -23.81 8.83
N LEU A 10 9.18 -22.69 9.02
CA LEU A 10 9.08 -21.88 10.23
C LEU A 10 7.67 -21.31 10.40
N LEU A 11 7.05 -20.85 9.31
CA LEU A 11 5.70 -20.32 9.29
C LEU A 11 4.65 -21.40 9.61
N VAL A 12 4.84 -22.63 9.11
CA VAL A 12 3.99 -23.80 9.42
C VAL A 12 4.17 -24.25 10.88
N ALA A 13 5.39 -24.27 11.40
CA ALA A 13 5.66 -24.65 12.79
C ALA A 13 5.07 -23.64 13.80
N LEU A 14 5.04 -22.35 13.46
CA LEU A 14 4.38 -21.32 14.26
C LEU A 14 2.84 -21.42 14.24
N ALA A 15 2.26 -21.97 13.18
CA ALA A 15 0.81 -22.14 13.02
C ALA A 15 0.21 -23.27 13.89
N VAL A 16 1.01 -24.27 14.30
CA VAL A 16 0.52 -25.51 14.96
C VAL A 16 0.20 -25.33 16.46
N LYS A 17 0.65 -24.25 17.12
CA LYS A 17 0.52 -24.06 18.59
C LYS A 17 -0.65 -23.19 19.07
N ALA A 18 -1.73 -23.02 18.31
CA ALA A 18 -2.78 -22.00 18.56
C ALA A 18 -4.10 -22.56 19.13
N GLN A 19 -4.18 -22.97 20.38
CA GLN A 19 -5.42 -23.57 20.90
C GLN A 19 -6.25 -22.78 21.95
N ASP A 20 -5.79 -21.65 22.51
CA ASP A 20 -6.49 -20.99 23.64
C ASP A 20 -6.67 -19.46 23.54
N GLU A 21 -6.79 -18.87 22.35
CA GLU A 21 -7.03 -17.43 22.22
C GLU A 21 -8.50 -17.11 21.85
N PRO A 22 -9.01 -15.92 22.26
CA PRO A 22 -10.34 -15.48 21.85
C PRO A 22 -10.46 -15.52 20.34
N VAL A 23 -11.43 -16.28 19.85
CA VAL A 23 -11.64 -16.51 18.41
C VAL A 23 -12.08 -15.19 17.78
N ARG A 24 -11.15 -14.51 17.08
CA ARG A 24 -11.48 -13.36 16.24
C ARG A 24 -12.35 -13.85 15.09
N THR A 25 -13.50 -13.22 14.90
CA THR A 25 -14.44 -13.60 13.85
C THR A 25 -14.32 -12.67 12.65
N PHE A 26 -14.32 -11.37 12.87
CA PHE A 26 -14.16 -10.37 11.80
C PHE A 26 -13.43 -9.13 12.31
N ALA A 27 -12.96 -8.32 11.38
CA ALA A 27 -12.35 -7.03 11.66
C ALA A 27 -12.77 -5.99 10.62
N ILE A 28 -12.69 -4.73 11.03
CA ILE A 28 -12.81 -3.58 10.14
C ILE A 28 -11.48 -2.85 10.19
N ASP A 29 -10.93 -2.50 9.04
CA ASP A 29 -9.72 -1.68 8.96
C ASP A 29 -9.88 -0.48 8.04
N GLY A 30 -9.30 0.64 8.47
CA GLY A 30 -9.14 1.85 7.69
C GLY A 30 -7.66 2.17 7.54
N GLN A 31 -7.21 2.43 6.31
CA GLN A 31 -5.80 2.71 6.01
C GLN A 31 -5.67 3.92 5.11
N ILE A 32 -4.56 4.63 5.28
CA ILE A 32 -4.10 5.69 4.38
C ILE A 32 -2.64 5.40 4.00
N GLY A 33 -2.22 5.86 2.83
CA GLY A 33 -0.85 5.64 2.40
C GLY A 33 -0.50 6.29 1.08
N GLY A 34 0.67 5.96 0.58
CA GLY A 34 1.16 6.44 -0.70
C GLY A 34 1.33 5.32 -1.70
N ALA A 35 1.09 5.63 -2.96
CA ALA A 35 1.43 4.78 -4.09
C ALA A 35 2.56 5.40 -4.90
N SER A 36 3.42 4.57 -5.45
CA SER A 36 4.46 5.00 -6.40
C SER A 36 4.59 4.00 -7.54
N SER A 37 4.94 4.50 -8.72
CA SER A 37 5.25 3.67 -9.88
C SER A 37 6.74 3.82 -10.21
N PRO A 38 7.58 2.86 -9.80
CA PRO A 38 9.03 3.01 -9.93
C PRO A 38 9.55 2.77 -11.36
N TYR A 39 8.74 2.28 -12.27
CA TYR A 39 9.24 1.82 -13.57
C TYR A 39 8.82 2.71 -14.72
N VAL A 40 9.68 3.69 -14.99
CA VAL A 40 9.71 4.39 -16.27
C VAL A 40 10.80 3.73 -17.12
N LYS A 41 10.42 2.97 -18.14
CA LYS A 41 11.38 2.56 -19.16
C LYS A 41 11.37 3.63 -20.24
N THR A 42 12.43 4.43 -20.28
CA THR A 42 12.63 5.37 -21.36
C THR A 42 13.27 4.68 -22.54
N ILE A 43 12.65 4.78 -23.69
CA ILE A 43 13.22 4.33 -24.95
C ILE A 43 13.71 5.58 -25.67
N THR A 44 15.02 5.83 -25.57
CA THR A 44 15.67 6.89 -26.37
C THR A 44 16.21 6.30 -27.65
N LYS A 45 15.83 6.88 -28.78
CA LYS A 45 16.58 6.80 -30.00
C LYS A 45 17.45 8.07 -30.07
N GLY A 46 18.74 7.96 -29.60
CA GLY A 46 19.68 9.06 -29.65
C GLY A 46 20.35 9.43 -28.32
N GLN A 47 21.42 10.21 -28.37
CA GLN A 47 22.29 10.60 -27.24
C GLN A 47 21.73 11.74 -26.36
N TYR A 48 20.43 11.92 -26.26
CA TYR A 48 19.85 13.03 -25.53
C TYR A 48 19.54 12.65 -24.08
N LEU A 49 20.03 13.49 -23.16
CA LEU A 49 19.77 13.39 -21.73
C LEU A 49 18.28 13.64 -21.46
N ILE A 50 17.61 12.61 -20.97
CA ILE A 50 16.26 12.75 -20.43
C ILE A 50 16.40 13.56 -19.15
N PRO A 51 15.51 14.54 -18.88
CA PRO A 51 15.47 15.18 -17.58
C PRO A 51 15.33 14.09 -16.51
N GLU A 52 16.24 14.07 -15.54
CA GLU A 52 16.24 13.10 -14.41
C GLU A 52 14.92 13.05 -13.63
N LYS A 53 14.04 14.00 -13.88
CA LYS A 53 12.73 14.17 -13.25
C LYS A 53 11.54 13.78 -14.14
N VAL A 54 11.70 12.92 -15.13
CA VAL A 54 10.54 12.23 -15.68
C VAL A 54 10.10 11.22 -14.63
N GLY A 55 9.45 11.78 -13.61
CA GLY A 55 9.27 11.18 -12.30
C GLY A 55 8.36 9.96 -12.35
N SER A 56 8.61 9.09 -11.45
CA SER A 56 7.68 8.10 -10.96
C SER A 56 6.35 8.79 -10.62
N GLY A 57 5.23 8.30 -11.16
CA GLY A 57 3.93 8.74 -10.68
C GLY A 57 3.82 8.42 -9.18
N TYR A 58 3.24 9.32 -8.43
CA TYR A 58 2.92 9.12 -7.02
C TYR A 58 1.43 9.40 -6.79
N GLY A 59 0.87 8.82 -5.77
CA GLY A 59 -0.53 9.01 -5.43
C GLY A 59 -0.79 8.73 -3.96
N MET A 60 -1.96 9.13 -3.51
CA MET A 60 -2.47 8.83 -2.20
C MET A 60 -3.44 7.65 -2.27
N ILE A 61 -3.39 6.76 -1.30
CA ILE A 61 -4.30 5.62 -1.19
C ILE A 61 -5.06 5.76 0.12
N SER A 62 -6.38 5.60 0.07
CA SER A 62 -7.22 5.37 1.24
C SER A 62 -8.00 4.08 1.08
N LYS A 63 -8.16 3.31 2.16
CA LYS A 63 -8.83 2.00 2.15
C LYS A 63 -9.78 1.88 3.33
N LEU A 64 -10.92 1.26 3.09
CA LEU A 64 -11.85 0.79 4.12
C LEU A 64 -12.24 -0.64 3.79
N ARG A 65 -11.92 -1.58 4.69
CA ARG A 65 -12.08 -3.00 4.40
C ARG A 65 -12.68 -3.75 5.58
N LEU A 66 -13.40 -4.83 5.25
CA LEU A 66 -13.91 -5.83 6.17
C LEU A 66 -13.08 -7.11 6.00
N GLU A 67 -12.69 -7.73 7.10
CA GLU A 67 -11.93 -8.98 7.13
C GLU A 67 -12.70 -10.03 7.93
N TYR A 68 -12.82 -11.23 7.40
CA TYR A 68 -13.41 -12.39 8.06
C TYR A 68 -12.33 -13.45 8.29
N TYR A 69 -12.15 -13.84 9.54
CA TYR A 69 -11.19 -14.88 9.93
C TYR A 69 -11.82 -16.25 9.80
N LEU A 70 -11.21 -17.12 8.99
CA LEU A 70 -11.67 -18.50 8.84
C LEU A 70 -11.38 -19.27 10.13
N PRO A 71 -12.39 -19.92 10.73
CA PRO A 71 -12.21 -20.68 11.96
C PRO A 71 -11.13 -21.75 11.81
N TYR A 72 -10.35 -21.95 12.86
CA TYR A 72 -9.31 -23.01 12.95
C TYR A 72 -8.21 -22.96 11.87
N THR A 73 -8.11 -21.87 11.11
CA THR A 73 -7.08 -21.70 10.08
C THR A 73 -6.29 -20.41 10.30
N PRO A 74 -5.07 -20.29 9.76
CA PRO A 74 -4.34 -19.03 9.75
C PRO A 74 -4.81 -18.08 8.65
N LEU A 75 -5.95 -18.37 8.01
CA LEU A 75 -6.42 -17.64 6.84
C LEU A 75 -7.56 -16.68 7.20
N SER A 76 -7.63 -15.59 6.47
CA SER A 76 -8.78 -14.69 6.44
C SER A 76 -9.14 -14.29 5.01
N LEU A 77 -10.39 -13.90 4.82
CA LEU A 77 -10.90 -13.27 3.61
C LEU A 77 -11.09 -11.78 3.88
N LYS A 78 -10.74 -10.95 2.92
CA LYS A 78 -10.79 -9.50 3.05
C LYS A 78 -11.46 -8.89 1.83
N ALA A 79 -12.41 -7.99 2.06
CA ALA A 79 -13.10 -7.27 1.01
C ALA A 79 -13.26 -5.81 1.40
N GLY A 80 -13.25 -4.90 0.43
CA GLY A 80 -13.44 -3.49 0.72
C GLY A 80 -13.35 -2.58 -0.48
N TYR A 81 -13.37 -1.30 -0.14
CA TYR A 81 -13.25 -0.21 -1.09
C TYR A 81 -11.93 0.51 -0.86
N GLU A 82 -11.27 0.86 -1.97
CA GLU A 82 -10.05 1.65 -1.99
C GLU A 82 -10.24 2.83 -2.95
N HIS A 83 -9.77 3.98 -2.51
CA HIS A 83 -9.67 5.17 -3.35
C HIS A 83 -8.20 5.48 -3.53
N GLU A 84 -7.75 5.64 -4.78
CA GLU A 84 -6.37 5.95 -5.12
C GLU A 84 -6.34 7.16 -6.05
N GLU A 85 -5.73 8.23 -5.57
CA GLU A 85 -5.38 9.38 -6.41
C GLU A 85 -4.04 9.08 -7.09
N TRP A 86 -3.99 9.28 -8.38
CA TRP A 86 -2.79 9.02 -9.16
C TRP A 86 -2.36 10.26 -9.92
N ASN A 87 -1.17 10.76 -9.63
CA ASN A 87 -0.57 11.90 -10.31
C ASN A 87 0.53 11.42 -11.25
N PHE A 88 0.39 11.70 -12.54
CA PHE A 88 1.43 11.43 -13.53
C PHE A 88 2.45 12.57 -13.56
N LEU A 89 3.74 12.26 -13.42
CA LEU A 89 4.87 13.13 -13.80
C LEU A 89 4.82 14.56 -13.24
N ASP A 90 4.50 14.73 -11.96
CA ASP A 90 4.35 16.08 -11.34
C ASP A 90 3.36 17.01 -12.09
N THR A 91 2.42 16.43 -12.82
CA THR A 91 1.38 17.17 -13.51
C THR A 91 0.08 17.11 -12.73
N ASN A 92 -0.77 18.12 -12.89
CA ASN A 92 -2.14 18.12 -12.34
C ASN A 92 -3.07 17.14 -13.09
N LEU A 93 -2.54 16.19 -13.83
CA LEU A 93 -3.28 15.11 -14.48
C LEU A 93 -3.48 13.98 -13.47
N GLY A 94 -4.26 14.27 -12.42
CA GLY A 94 -4.69 13.28 -11.45
C GLY A 94 -5.83 12.45 -12.00
N ASP A 95 -5.76 11.15 -11.83
CA ASP A 95 -6.87 10.23 -12.05
C ASP A 95 -7.27 9.62 -10.70
N ASP A 96 -8.54 9.80 -10.37
CA ASP A 96 -9.14 9.16 -9.21
C ASP A 96 -9.59 7.77 -9.58
N MET A 97 -9.08 6.79 -8.88
CA MET A 97 -9.46 5.39 -9.06
C MET A 97 -10.34 4.93 -7.90
N ALA A 98 -11.56 4.53 -8.23
CA ALA A 98 -12.47 3.86 -7.32
C ALA A 98 -12.29 2.36 -7.48
N ILE A 99 -11.78 1.67 -6.46
CA ILE A 99 -11.35 0.29 -6.56
C ILE A 99 -12.12 -0.56 -5.54
N PHE A 100 -12.73 -1.64 -6.01
CA PHE A 100 -13.19 -2.72 -5.15
C PHE A 100 -12.07 -3.73 -4.98
N SER A 101 -11.78 -4.13 -3.74
CA SER A 101 -10.75 -5.12 -3.41
C SER A 101 -11.38 -6.36 -2.78
N LEU A 102 -10.90 -7.53 -3.21
CA LEU A 102 -11.25 -8.84 -2.64
C LEU A 102 -9.98 -9.68 -2.55
N GLY A 103 -9.69 -10.24 -1.39
CA GLY A 103 -8.48 -11.03 -1.23
C GLY A 103 -8.43 -11.91 -0.01
N GLY A 104 -7.29 -12.54 0.17
CA GLY A 104 -6.99 -13.40 1.31
C GLY A 104 -5.72 -13.00 2.02
N ARG A 105 -5.67 -13.29 3.33
CA ARG A 105 -4.49 -13.10 4.17
C ARG A 105 -4.14 -14.42 4.84
N CYS A 106 -2.85 -14.63 5.05
CA CYS A 106 -2.32 -15.74 5.84
C CYS A 106 -1.53 -15.15 7.01
N TYR A 107 -1.92 -15.51 8.22
CA TYR A 107 -1.31 -15.11 9.49
C TYR A 107 -0.55 -16.30 10.08
N PRO A 108 0.75 -16.47 9.76
CA PRO A 108 1.49 -17.64 10.19
C PRO A 108 1.71 -17.75 11.71
N GLY A 109 1.46 -16.67 12.45
CA GLY A 109 1.69 -16.60 13.89
C GLY A 109 0.52 -16.04 14.67
N ARG A 110 -0.67 -16.66 14.61
CA ARG A 110 -1.86 -16.20 15.35
C ARG A 110 -1.63 -15.95 16.85
N LYS A 111 -0.59 -16.53 17.45
CA LYS A 111 -0.26 -16.41 18.90
C LYS A 111 0.71 -15.31 19.26
N LEU A 112 1.28 -14.59 18.30
CA LEU A 112 2.06 -13.42 18.61
C LEU A 112 1.10 -12.27 18.93
N TRP A 113 0.64 -12.23 20.17
CA TRP A 113 -0.40 -11.32 20.68
C TRP A 113 -0.12 -9.82 20.44
N PHE A 114 1.15 -9.43 20.27
CA PHE A 114 1.54 -8.04 20.04
C PHE A 114 1.84 -7.75 18.56
N VAL A 115 2.55 -8.65 17.88
CA VAL A 115 2.97 -8.48 16.48
C VAL A 115 2.46 -9.65 15.66
N GLN A 116 1.64 -9.40 14.64
CA GLN A 116 1.12 -10.41 13.73
C GLN A 116 1.49 -10.09 12.29
N PRO A 117 2.60 -10.64 11.79
CA PRO A 117 2.92 -10.53 10.37
C PRO A 117 1.92 -11.32 9.54
N TYR A 118 1.67 -10.84 8.33
CA TYR A 118 0.84 -11.52 7.34
C TYR A 118 1.36 -11.32 5.94
N ILE A 119 0.98 -12.26 5.07
CA ILE A 119 1.11 -12.16 3.63
C ILE A 119 -0.27 -12.35 3.01
N GLY A 120 -0.47 -11.84 1.81
CA GLY A 120 -1.77 -11.96 1.16
C GLY A 120 -1.73 -11.66 -0.33
N LEU A 121 -2.89 -11.81 -0.93
CA LEU A 121 -3.13 -11.49 -2.33
C LEU A 121 -4.52 -10.86 -2.45
N ASP A 122 -4.59 -9.70 -3.10
CA ASP A 122 -5.84 -9.02 -3.42
C ASP A 122 -6.06 -9.00 -4.94
N ALA A 123 -7.29 -9.26 -5.35
CA ALA A 123 -7.83 -8.94 -6.65
C ALA A 123 -8.50 -7.56 -6.56
N LEU A 124 -8.12 -6.66 -7.44
CA LEU A 124 -8.53 -5.27 -7.44
C LEU A 124 -9.30 -4.98 -8.73
N TYR A 125 -10.53 -4.48 -8.60
CA TYR A 125 -11.34 -4.04 -9.72
C TYR A 125 -11.53 -2.53 -9.67
N ASN A 126 -11.00 -1.84 -10.67
CA ASN A 126 -11.10 -0.39 -10.80
C ASN A 126 -12.29 -0.01 -11.70
N PHE A 127 -13.27 0.67 -11.13
CA PHE A 127 -14.47 1.13 -11.86
C PHE A 127 -14.14 2.21 -12.89
N ASN A 128 -13.08 3.00 -12.65
CA ASN A 128 -12.67 4.11 -13.51
C ASN A 128 -11.52 3.73 -14.46
N GLY A 129 -11.31 2.42 -14.67
CA GLY A 129 -10.31 1.93 -15.63
C GLY A 129 -10.61 2.37 -17.06
N GLY A 130 -9.61 2.27 -17.94
CA GLY A 130 -9.77 2.61 -19.35
C GLY A 130 -8.55 3.26 -19.97
N SER A 131 -8.72 3.81 -21.16
CA SER A 131 -7.67 4.53 -21.87
C SER A 131 -8.02 6.00 -21.95
N ARG A 132 -7.06 6.87 -21.60
CA ARG A 132 -7.22 8.33 -21.66
C ARG A 132 -6.12 8.94 -22.49
N VAL A 133 -6.49 9.82 -23.41
CA VAL A 133 -5.56 10.63 -24.17
C VAL A 133 -5.34 11.94 -23.44
N PHE A 134 -4.11 12.36 -23.31
CA PHE A 134 -3.76 13.62 -22.69
C PHE A 134 -2.70 14.36 -23.51
N SER A 135 -2.69 15.68 -23.37
CA SER A 135 -1.69 16.57 -23.93
C SER A 135 -1.44 17.71 -22.94
N TRP A 136 -0.18 17.97 -22.61
CA TRP A 136 0.16 19.14 -21.79
C TRP A 136 1.49 19.72 -22.21
N GLU A 137 1.74 20.96 -21.88
CA GLU A 137 2.99 21.66 -22.16
C GLU A 137 3.63 22.12 -20.85
N LEU A 138 4.94 21.92 -20.77
CA LEU A 138 5.75 22.39 -19.66
C LEU A 138 6.81 23.36 -20.18
N ASN A 139 6.96 24.52 -19.54
CA ASN A 139 8.09 25.40 -19.75
C ASN A 139 9.21 24.98 -18.78
N ASN A 140 10.33 24.57 -19.36
CA ASN A 140 11.53 24.24 -18.59
C ASN A 140 12.61 25.26 -18.90
N ASP A 141 13.15 25.90 -17.86
CA ASP A 141 14.17 26.95 -18.01
C ASP A 141 15.44 26.48 -18.74
N ARG A 142 15.73 25.19 -18.66
CA ARG A 142 16.94 24.58 -19.27
C ARG A 142 16.73 24.07 -20.69
N TYR A 143 15.52 23.60 -21.02
CA TYR A 143 15.22 22.91 -22.28
C TYR A 143 14.15 23.61 -23.12
N GLY A 144 13.65 24.75 -22.67
CA GLY A 144 12.55 25.47 -23.31
C GLY A 144 11.20 24.75 -23.16
N ARG A 145 10.33 24.96 -24.13
CA ARG A 145 8.97 24.42 -24.14
C ARG A 145 9.00 22.93 -24.51
N VAL A 146 8.42 22.10 -23.65
CA VAL A 146 8.27 20.65 -23.85
C VAL A 146 6.81 20.32 -23.92
N ARG A 147 6.38 19.67 -25.00
CA ARG A 147 5.01 19.16 -25.15
C ARG A 147 5.00 17.65 -24.93
N TYR A 148 4.11 17.22 -24.07
CA TYR A 148 3.86 15.82 -23.77
C TYR A 148 2.50 15.43 -24.35
N ASP A 149 2.49 14.47 -25.26
CA ASP A 149 1.28 13.86 -25.82
C ASP A 149 1.28 12.38 -25.44
N GLY A 150 0.19 11.84 -24.95
CA GLY A 150 0.23 10.45 -24.56
C GLY A 150 -1.13 9.78 -24.41
N MET A 151 -1.07 8.46 -24.22
CA MET A 151 -2.21 7.62 -23.90
C MET A 151 -1.92 6.87 -22.62
N ALA A 152 -2.65 7.18 -21.57
CA ALA A 152 -2.64 6.44 -20.31
C ALA A 152 -3.58 5.25 -20.40
N HIS A 153 -3.08 4.07 -20.02
CA HIS A 153 -3.88 2.86 -19.89
C HIS A 153 -4.01 2.50 -18.40
N ILE A 154 -5.17 2.80 -17.83
CA ILE A 154 -5.49 2.52 -16.44
C ILE A 154 -6.15 1.14 -16.38
N PRO A 155 -5.57 0.16 -15.66
CA PRO A 155 -6.13 -1.18 -15.62
C PRO A 155 -7.49 -1.21 -14.92
N HIS A 156 -8.46 -1.92 -15.49
CA HIS A 156 -9.70 -2.29 -14.80
C HIS A 156 -9.44 -3.36 -13.75
N PHE A 157 -8.52 -4.27 -14.02
CA PHE A 157 -8.22 -5.38 -13.15
C PHE A 157 -6.74 -5.43 -12.80
N SER A 158 -6.44 -5.69 -11.52
CA SER A 158 -5.07 -5.83 -11.01
C SER A 158 -5.00 -6.92 -9.96
N LEU A 159 -3.84 -7.54 -9.81
CA LEU A 159 -3.49 -8.38 -8.67
C LEU A 159 -2.47 -7.67 -7.80
N ALA A 160 -2.61 -7.80 -6.50
CA ALA A 160 -1.73 -7.18 -5.52
C ALA A 160 -1.24 -8.19 -4.49
N PRO A 161 -0.05 -8.81 -4.67
CA PRO A 161 0.68 -9.41 -3.55
C PRO A 161 0.89 -8.39 -2.43
N ILE A 162 0.67 -8.84 -1.19
CA ILE A 162 0.69 -8.00 -0.01
C ILE A 162 1.56 -8.65 1.06
N ALA A 163 2.29 -7.81 1.80
CA ALA A 163 2.96 -8.17 3.03
C ALA A 163 2.69 -7.08 4.07
N GLY A 164 2.41 -7.46 5.29
CA GLY A 164 2.12 -6.49 6.33
C GLY A 164 2.30 -7.04 7.74
N VAL A 165 2.05 -6.18 8.70
CA VAL A 165 2.09 -6.49 10.11
C VAL A 165 0.98 -5.74 10.85
N ASP A 166 0.27 -6.46 11.71
CA ASP A 166 -0.67 -5.91 12.68
C ASP A 166 0.04 -5.81 14.03
N LEU A 167 0.13 -4.59 14.57
CA LEU A 167 0.69 -4.29 15.88
C LEU A 167 -0.45 -4.04 16.85
N TYR A 168 -0.77 -5.02 17.69
CA TYR A 168 -1.90 -4.96 18.61
C TYR A 168 -1.57 -4.10 19.83
N LEU A 169 -2.20 -2.95 19.93
CA LEU A 169 -2.16 -2.09 21.11
C LEU A 169 -3.02 -2.68 22.23
N PHE A 170 -4.19 -3.16 21.85
CA PHE A 170 -5.14 -3.87 22.70
C PHE A 170 -5.54 -5.18 22.03
N SER A 171 -6.22 -6.06 22.73
CA SER A 171 -6.66 -7.35 22.19
C SER A 171 -7.51 -7.23 20.93
N CYS A 172 -8.21 -6.11 20.77
CA CYS A 172 -9.13 -5.84 19.66
C CYS A 172 -8.71 -4.68 18.75
N ILE A 173 -7.67 -3.92 19.07
CA ILE A 173 -7.23 -2.75 18.30
C ILE A 173 -5.76 -2.91 17.90
N ALA A 174 -5.48 -2.80 16.61
CA ALA A 174 -4.13 -2.87 16.07
C ALA A 174 -3.82 -1.68 15.14
N ILE A 175 -2.56 -1.26 15.16
CA ILE A 175 -1.98 -0.48 14.08
C ILE A 175 -1.57 -1.46 12.98
N GLN A 176 -1.95 -1.17 11.74
CA GLN A 176 -1.64 -1.98 10.59
C GLN A 176 -0.63 -1.26 9.71
N LEU A 177 0.45 -1.96 9.33
CA LEU A 177 1.40 -1.51 8.31
C LEU A 177 1.33 -2.50 7.15
N GLU A 178 1.11 -2.00 5.95
CA GLU A 178 0.88 -2.84 4.78
C GLU A 178 1.66 -2.33 3.56
N TYR A 179 2.41 -3.22 2.93
CA TYR A 179 3.01 -3.01 1.63
C TYR A 179 2.27 -3.83 0.58
N SER A 180 2.03 -3.24 -0.59
CA SER A 180 1.39 -3.92 -1.73
C SER A 180 2.15 -3.64 -3.02
N CYS A 181 2.26 -4.67 -3.88
CA CYS A 181 2.77 -4.54 -5.25
C CYS A 181 1.61 -4.81 -6.20
N ARG A 182 1.05 -3.76 -6.80
CA ARG A 182 -0.14 -3.85 -7.67
C ARG A 182 0.30 -4.06 -9.11
N VAL A 183 -0.07 -5.18 -9.70
CA VAL A 183 0.21 -5.53 -11.10
C VAL A 183 -1.08 -5.47 -11.89
N GLY A 184 -1.21 -4.45 -12.73
CA GLY A 184 -2.41 -4.23 -13.55
C GLY A 184 -2.37 -5.03 -14.85
N PHE A 185 -3.53 -5.50 -15.29
CA PHE A 185 -3.72 -6.19 -16.56
C PHE A 185 -4.17 -5.20 -17.65
N SER A 186 -3.25 -4.32 -18.04
CA SER A 186 -3.45 -3.39 -19.15
C SER A 186 -2.19 -3.29 -19.98
N LYS A 187 -2.31 -2.63 -21.14
CA LYS A 187 -1.15 -2.25 -21.94
C LYS A 187 -0.32 -1.22 -21.17
N ALA A 188 0.97 -1.10 -21.51
CA ALA A 188 1.78 -0.02 -20.98
C ALA A 188 1.25 1.33 -21.51
N SER A 189 1.22 2.33 -20.63
CA SER A 189 0.93 3.71 -21.03
C SER A 189 2.12 4.25 -21.82
N VAL A 190 1.84 5.00 -22.88
CA VAL A 190 2.86 5.56 -23.78
C VAL A 190 2.76 7.08 -23.78
N ILE A 191 3.85 7.74 -23.48
CA ILE A 191 3.96 9.19 -23.47
C ILE A 191 5.06 9.60 -24.45
N GLN A 192 4.76 10.54 -25.34
CA GLN A 192 5.71 11.14 -26.26
C GLN A 192 6.04 12.56 -25.79
N ALA A 193 7.30 12.81 -25.49
CA ALA A 193 7.79 14.14 -25.13
C ALA A 193 8.46 14.78 -26.36
N LYS A 194 7.94 15.93 -26.79
CA LYS A 194 8.47 16.73 -27.91
C LYS A 194 9.11 18.00 -27.38
N TYR A 195 10.37 18.20 -27.73
CA TYR A 195 11.14 19.41 -27.44
C TYR A 195 11.19 20.31 -28.68
N ASN A 196 11.09 21.63 -28.50
CA ASN A 196 11.08 22.57 -29.59
C ASN A 196 12.33 22.50 -30.51
N HIS A 197 13.45 21.96 -30.00
CA HIS A 197 14.73 21.90 -30.70
C HIS A 197 15.06 20.50 -31.27
N LEU A 198 14.16 19.51 -31.08
CA LEU A 198 14.41 18.15 -31.54
C LEU A 198 13.39 17.72 -32.57
N SER A 199 13.87 17.09 -33.62
CA SER A 199 13.01 16.59 -34.71
C SER A 199 12.21 15.36 -34.35
N GLU A 200 12.70 14.57 -33.38
CA GLU A 200 12.05 13.32 -32.98
C GLU A 200 11.58 13.38 -31.50
N PRO A 201 10.37 12.87 -31.18
CA PRO A 201 9.89 12.78 -29.82
C PRO A 201 10.58 11.64 -29.06
N PHE A 202 10.72 11.81 -27.74
CA PHE A 202 11.07 10.71 -26.83
C PHE A 202 9.84 9.91 -26.48
N GLU A 203 9.98 8.61 -26.43
CA GLU A 203 8.91 7.72 -25.97
C GLU A 203 9.20 7.20 -24.57
N ILE A 204 8.25 7.43 -23.66
CA ILE A 204 8.28 6.95 -22.30
C ILE A 204 7.19 5.89 -22.15
N ARG A 205 7.56 4.70 -21.72
CA ARG A 205 6.60 3.61 -21.45
C ARG A 205 6.49 3.34 -19.98
N LEU A 206 5.27 3.46 -19.47
CA LEU A 206 4.92 3.18 -18.07
C LEU A 206 4.24 1.83 -17.98
N ARG A 207 4.84 0.89 -17.24
CA ARG A 207 4.19 -0.39 -16.96
C ARG A 207 3.10 -0.21 -15.89
N PRO A 208 2.01 -0.98 -15.94
CA PRO A 208 0.93 -0.89 -14.95
C PRO A 208 1.31 -1.60 -13.63
N ILE A 209 2.51 -1.29 -13.10
CA ILE A 209 3.00 -1.81 -11.82
C ILE A 209 3.12 -0.64 -10.85
N ARG A 210 2.51 -0.78 -9.67
CA ARG A 210 2.51 0.25 -8.64
C ARG A 210 2.83 -0.38 -7.29
N HIS A 211 3.56 0.34 -6.47
CA HIS A 211 3.89 -0.05 -5.10
C HIS A 211 3.13 0.85 -4.15
N GLY A 212 2.46 0.27 -3.17
CA GLY A 212 1.75 0.98 -2.14
C GLY A 212 2.32 0.68 -0.76
N PHE A 213 2.47 1.71 0.07
CA PHE A 213 2.75 1.57 1.48
C PHE A 213 1.66 2.28 2.27
N ASN A 214 1.03 1.58 3.21
CA ASN A 214 -0.13 2.05 3.93
C ASN A 214 0.04 1.84 5.43
N ILE A 215 -0.51 2.76 6.20
CA ILE A 215 -0.66 2.67 7.65
C ILE A 215 -2.14 2.84 7.99
N GLY A 216 -2.62 2.15 9.00
CA GLY A 216 -4.01 2.27 9.41
C GLY A 216 -4.32 1.67 10.76
N LEU A 217 -5.60 1.70 11.09
CA LEU A 217 -6.16 1.10 12.29
C LEU A 217 -7.07 -0.07 11.92
N LYS A 218 -6.99 -1.11 12.72
CA LYS A 218 -7.79 -2.31 12.60
C LYS A 218 -8.49 -2.59 13.92
N VAL A 219 -9.80 -2.81 13.87
CA VAL A 219 -10.62 -3.19 15.01
C VAL A 219 -11.15 -4.59 14.77
N THR A 220 -10.89 -5.51 15.71
CA THR A 220 -11.29 -6.92 15.62
C THR A 220 -12.48 -7.22 16.53
N PHE A 221 -13.35 -8.14 16.11
CA PHE A 221 -14.54 -8.57 16.84
C PHE A 221 -14.53 -10.09 17.05
N PRO A 222 -15.13 -10.60 18.15
CA PRO A 222 -15.84 -9.85 19.18
C PRO A 222 -14.93 -8.89 19.95
N PHE A 223 -15.52 -7.79 20.42
CA PHE A 223 -14.80 -6.72 21.11
C PHE A 223 -14.55 -7.15 22.57
N HIS A 224 -13.36 -7.64 22.86
CA HIS A 224 -12.96 -8.07 24.20
C HIS A 224 -11.78 -7.24 24.69
N PHE A 225 -11.97 -6.56 25.82
CA PHE A 225 -10.86 -6.05 26.60
C PHE A 225 -10.49 -7.10 27.64
N THR A 226 -9.25 -7.54 27.63
CA THR A 226 -8.73 -8.45 28.66
C THR A 226 -8.24 -7.66 29.88
N GLU A 227 -8.14 -8.31 31.04
CA GLU A 227 -7.51 -7.68 32.23
C GLU A 227 -6.10 -7.14 31.95
N LYS A 228 -5.36 -7.81 31.05
CA LYS A 228 -4.04 -7.35 30.59
C LYS A 228 -4.11 -6.05 29.79
N ASP A 229 -5.20 -5.79 29.07
CA ASP A 229 -5.41 -4.52 28.39
C ASP A 229 -5.66 -3.40 29.41
N GLY A 230 -6.40 -3.70 30.49
CA GLY A 230 -6.60 -2.77 31.60
C GLY A 230 -5.29 -2.41 32.30
N GLN A 231 -4.44 -3.39 32.59
CA GLN A 231 -3.11 -3.16 33.19
C GLN A 231 -2.19 -2.34 32.30
N LYS A 232 -2.16 -2.58 30.99
CA LYS A 232 -1.37 -1.75 30.04
C LYS A 232 -1.79 -0.30 30.00
N VAL A 233 -3.10 -0.03 30.16
CA VAL A 233 -3.62 1.35 30.23
C VAL A 233 -3.21 2.01 31.54
N VAL A 234 -3.18 1.26 32.65
CA VAL A 234 -2.82 1.75 33.99
C VAL A 234 -1.30 1.86 34.17
N ASP A 235 -0.52 0.89 33.65
CA ASP A 235 0.95 0.81 33.87
C ASP A 235 1.78 1.75 32.97
N GLY A 236 1.15 2.72 32.35
CA GLY A 236 1.95 3.88 31.99
C GLY A 236 2.32 4.08 30.55
N LEU A 237 1.73 3.39 29.58
CA LEU A 237 1.96 3.80 28.17
C LEU A 237 1.24 5.13 27.88
N LEU A 238 0.09 5.35 28.50
CA LEU A 238 -0.63 6.63 28.43
C LEU A 238 0.03 7.70 29.30
N ASP A 239 0.50 7.36 30.49
CA ASP A 239 1.15 8.33 31.38
C ASP A 239 2.49 8.80 30.85
N ASP A 240 3.36 7.88 30.40
CA ASP A 240 4.68 8.28 29.88
C ASP A 240 4.61 8.87 28.46
N LEU A 241 3.80 8.33 27.58
CA LEU A 241 3.74 8.79 26.18
C LEU A 241 2.93 10.08 26.03
N LEU A 242 1.76 10.16 26.64
CA LEU A 242 0.96 11.41 26.64
C LEU A 242 1.60 12.49 27.48
N TYR A 243 2.19 12.17 28.64
CA TYR A 243 2.90 13.13 29.46
C TYR A 243 4.12 13.70 28.73
N ASN A 244 4.92 12.85 28.09
CA ASN A 244 6.09 13.28 27.32
C ASN A 244 5.73 14.05 26.04
N ILE A 245 4.62 13.70 25.39
CA ILE A 245 4.14 14.41 24.19
C ILE A 245 3.52 15.77 24.56
N LEU A 246 2.73 15.83 25.63
CA LEU A 246 1.98 17.04 25.99
C LEU A 246 2.77 18.01 26.86
N PHE A 247 3.70 17.53 27.69
CA PHE A 247 4.41 18.33 28.69
C PHE A 247 5.93 18.33 28.56
N GLY A 248 6.47 17.59 27.58
CA GLY A 248 7.92 17.47 27.34
C GLY A 248 8.61 16.48 28.30
N PRO A 249 9.86 16.10 28.00
CA PRO A 249 10.60 15.13 28.82
C PRO A 249 10.82 15.68 30.22
N ASN A 250 10.39 14.92 31.22
CA ASN A 250 10.55 15.28 32.63
C ASN A 250 12.03 15.12 33.04
N THR A 251 12.79 16.23 32.98
CA THR A 251 14.23 16.28 33.34
C THR A 251 14.50 16.16 34.84
N ASN A 252 13.49 15.96 35.68
CA ASN A 252 13.60 16.02 37.14
C ASN A 252 13.47 14.66 37.87
N ARG A 253 13.60 13.52 37.19
CA ARG A 253 13.78 12.24 37.90
C ARG A 253 15.29 11.97 38.06
N LYS A 254 15.83 12.45 39.19
CA LYS A 254 17.08 11.94 39.81
C LYS A 254 16.74 10.81 40.76
#